data_f07ae500d58ff9ccbd437ef644625299
#
_entry.id   f07ae500d58ff9ccbd437ef644625299
#
_cell.length_a   1.000
_cell.length_b   1.000
_cell.length_c   1.000
_cell.angle_alpha   90.00
_cell.angle_beta   90.00
_cell.angle_gamma   90.00
#
_symmetry.space_group_name_H-M   'P 1'
#
loop_
_entity.id
_entity.type
_entity.pdbx_description
1 polymer ?
#
loop_
_entity_poly.entity_id
_entity_poly.type
_entity_poly.pdbx_seq_one_letter_code
_entity_poly.pdbx_strand_id
1 'polypeptide(L)'
;MKKSYLGLVVLLAMSACKSSHQTPASPVELKHFSLDSLESVRATTGVSFDPKISSDGRGSLLIDARQPLTVPLFEVSDVSIENATLLYQASLQSQNLDGKAYLEMWLRFPGKGEFFSRGLDRPITGTMSWMTSTIPFFLQESQKPDLIRLNLVVDGKGRVWIDDVRLLRQPLPSH
;
A
#
# COMPACT_ATOMS: atom_id res chain seq x y z
N MET A 1 -32.51 38.28 -68.01
CA MET A 1 -33.02 37.34 -66.98
C MET A 1 -31.82 36.81 -66.21
N LYS A 2 -31.52 37.38 -65.01
CA LYS A 2 -30.42 36.97 -64.12
C LYS A 2 -31.00 36.11 -63.00
N LYS A 3 -30.63 34.85 -62.90
CA LYS A 3 -30.99 33.94 -61.81
C LYS A 3 -29.88 34.01 -60.72
N SER A 4 -30.22 34.59 -59.57
CA SER A 4 -29.37 34.56 -58.38
C SER A 4 -29.57 33.23 -57.65
N TYR A 5 -28.50 32.48 -57.42
CA TYR A 5 -28.50 31.31 -56.52
C TYR A 5 -28.01 31.76 -55.15
N LEU A 6 -28.91 31.68 -54.19
CA LEU A 6 -28.60 31.92 -52.77
C LEU A 6 -28.04 30.63 -52.14
N GLY A 7 -26.73 30.60 -51.90
CA GLY A 7 -26.08 29.48 -51.28
C GLY A 7 -26.32 29.49 -49.77
N LEU A 8 -26.98 28.44 -49.28
CA LEU A 8 -27.19 28.20 -47.84
C LEU A 8 -25.91 27.54 -47.28
N VAL A 9 -25.14 28.30 -46.49
CA VAL A 9 -23.98 27.76 -45.71
C VAL A 9 -24.50 27.16 -44.41
N VAL A 10 -24.49 25.83 -44.29
CA VAL A 10 -24.79 25.14 -43.04
C VAL A 10 -23.51 25.04 -42.25
N LEU A 11 -23.39 25.83 -41.17
CA LEU A 11 -22.31 25.68 -40.18
C LEU A 11 -22.60 24.45 -39.30
N LEU A 12 -21.86 23.36 -39.48
CA LEU A 12 -21.83 22.25 -38.53
C LEU A 12 -20.97 22.67 -37.32
N ALA A 13 -21.59 22.93 -36.20
CA ALA A 13 -20.92 23.11 -34.92
C ALA A 13 -20.49 21.72 -34.40
N MET A 14 -19.21 21.35 -34.55
CA MET A 14 -18.64 20.17 -33.89
C MET A 14 -18.47 20.48 -32.40
N SER A 15 -19.39 19.99 -31.56
CA SER A 15 -19.21 19.93 -30.10
C SER A 15 -18.13 18.91 -29.77
N ALA A 16 -16.90 19.37 -29.53
CA ALA A 16 -15.84 18.54 -28.98
C ALA A 16 -16.16 18.24 -27.51
N CYS A 17 -16.68 17.03 -27.23
CA CYS A 17 -16.72 16.49 -25.87
C CYS A 17 -15.28 16.34 -25.38
N LYS A 18 -14.82 17.28 -24.55
CA LYS A 18 -13.58 17.11 -23.77
C LYS A 18 -13.85 16.05 -22.70
N SER A 19 -13.45 14.80 -22.95
CA SER A 19 -13.30 13.80 -21.92
C SER A 19 -12.19 14.28 -20.97
N SER A 20 -12.56 14.81 -19.82
CA SER A 20 -11.60 15.10 -18.76
C SER A 20 -11.07 13.77 -18.21
N HIS A 21 -9.94 13.32 -18.72
CA HIS A 21 -9.15 12.29 -18.07
C HIS A 21 -8.64 12.90 -16.75
N GLN A 22 -9.38 12.66 -15.67
CA GLN A 22 -8.87 12.96 -14.33
C GLN A 22 -7.70 12.02 -14.07
N THR A 23 -6.49 12.56 -14.08
CA THR A 23 -5.30 11.86 -13.58
C THR A 23 -5.60 11.42 -12.15
N PRO A 24 -5.44 10.12 -11.80
CA PRO A 24 -5.64 9.67 -10.42
C PRO A 24 -4.79 10.53 -9.49
N ALA A 25 -5.41 11.06 -8.43
CA ALA A 25 -4.68 11.86 -7.45
C ALA A 25 -3.58 10.98 -6.82
N SER A 26 -2.36 11.49 -6.77
CA SER A 26 -1.25 10.80 -6.13
C SER A 26 -1.57 10.49 -4.66
N PRO A 27 -1.18 9.32 -4.14
CA PRO A 27 -1.36 9.00 -2.73
C PRO A 27 -0.66 10.03 -1.83
N VAL A 28 -1.30 10.38 -0.71
CA VAL A 28 -0.75 11.26 0.33
C VAL A 28 -0.17 10.39 1.44
N GLU A 29 1.07 10.65 1.83
CA GLU A 29 1.72 9.94 2.93
C GLU A 29 1.15 10.39 4.28
N LEU A 30 0.69 9.42 5.08
CA LEU A 30 0.21 9.63 6.44
C LEU A 30 1.29 9.32 7.48
N LYS A 31 2.05 8.24 7.25
CA LYS A 31 3.17 7.80 8.07
C LYS A 31 4.24 7.16 7.20
N HIS A 32 5.50 7.35 7.60
CA HIS A 32 6.66 6.73 7.00
C HIS A 32 7.59 6.19 8.10
N PHE A 33 8.03 4.95 7.94
CA PHE A 33 8.97 4.25 8.81
C PHE A 33 10.10 3.73 7.94
N SER A 34 11.25 4.41 7.97
CA SER A 34 12.40 4.11 7.10
C SER A 34 13.05 2.76 7.39
N LEU A 35 12.91 2.26 8.62
CA LEU A 35 13.53 1.01 9.11
C LEU A 35 15.08 1.01 9.10
N ASP A 36 15.68 2.21 9.21
CA ASP A 36 17.13 2.42 9.37
C ASP A 36 17.62 1.99 10.76
N SER A 37 16.73 1.55 11.66
CA SER A 37 17.00 1.03 12.98
C SER A 37 15.82 0.18 13.51
N LEU A 38 16.01 -0.48 14.68
CA LEU A 38 14.94 -1.20 15.38
C LEU A 38 14.07 -0.30 16.30
N GLU A 39 14.39 0.97 16.42
CA GLU A 39 13.91 1.84 17.48
C GLU A 39 12.38 2.00 17.57
N SER A 40 11.69 1.93 16.43
CA SER A 40 10.22 2.09 16.37
C SER A 40 9.47 0.79 16.18
N VAL A 41 10.18 -0.33 16.07
CA VAL A 41 9.58 -1.63 15.73
C VAL A 41 9.01 -2.29 16.99
N ARG A 42 7.78 -2.77 16.91
CA ARG A 42 7.10 -3.45 18.03
C ARG A 42 7.61 -4.86 18.28
N ALA A 43 8.03 -5.55 17.22
CA ALA A 43 8.55 -6.90 17.35
C ALA A 43 9.89 -6.91 18.09
N THR A 44 9.96 -7.72 19.16
CA THR A 44 11.17 -7.87 20.00
C THR A 44 11.90 -9.20 19.74
N THR A 45 11.28 -10.13 19.00
CA THR A 45 11.83 -11.45 18.72
C THR A 45 11.68 -11.78 17.24
N GLY A 46 12.67 -12.50 16.70
CA GLY A 46 12.65 -12.95 15.30
C GLY A 46 12.98 -11.87 14.27
N VAL A 47 13.34 -10.66 14.72
CA VAL A 47 13.79 -9.54 13.88
C VAL A 47 15.17 -9.07 14.29
N SER A 48 15.95 -8.63 13.33
CA SER A 48 17.25 -8.00 13.53
C SER A 48 17.44 -6.89 12.50
N PHE A 49 18.33 -5.94 12.81
CA PHE A 49 18.72 -4.92 11.84
C PHE A 49 19.87 -5.42 10.97
N ASP A 50 19.74 -5.31 9.67
CA ASP A 50 20.78 -5.63 8.69
C ASP A 50 21.31 -4.33 8.05
N PRO A 51 22.50 -3.86 8.41
CA PRO A 51 23.06 -2.62 7.87
C PRO A 51 23.59 -2.75 6.43
N LYS A 52 23.64 -3.97 5.88
CA LYS A 52 24.26 -4.24 4.57
C LYS A 52 23.23 -4.47 3.46
N ILE A 53 22.05 -4.93 3.81
CA ILE A 53 20.97 -5.21 2.85
C ILE A 53 19.86 -4.21 3.09
N SER A 54 19.54 -3.41 2.06
CA SER A 54 18.54 -2.35 2.15
C SER A 54 18.01 -1.98 0.77
N SER A 55 16.85 -1.37 0.72
CA SER A 55 16.26 -0.85 -0.52
C SER A 55 16.78 0.55 -0.87
N ASP A 56 17.30 1.29 0.13
CA ASP A 56 17.72 2.69 0.00
C ASP A 56 19.17 2.97 0.41
N GLY A 57 19.94 1.94 0.82
CA GLY A 57 21.35 2.04 1.23
C GLY A 57 21.58 2.30 2.71
N ARG A 58 20.54 2.29 3.58
CA ARG A 58 20.67 2.65 5.01
C ARG A 58 20.39 1.51 5.98
N GLY A 59 20.21 0.29 5.46
CA GLY A 59 19.86 -0.90 6.22
C GLY A 59 18.38 -1.25 6.09
N SER A 60 17.99 -2.35 6.72
CA SER A 60 16.61 -2.83 6.73
C SER A 60 16.37 -3.79 7.88
N LEU A 61 15.13 -4.24 8.09
CA LEU A 61 14.84 -5.32 9.04
C LEU A 61 14.95 -6.68 8.36
N LEU A 62 15.72 -7.58 8.98
CA LEU A 62 15.81 -8.99 8.62
C LEU A 62 14.92 -9.81 9.56
N ILE A 63 14.10 -10.65 8.96
CA ILE A 63 13.35 -11.74 9.60
C ILE A 63 13.96 -13.07 9.15
N ASP A 64 14.66 -13.79 10.04
CA ASP A 64 15.18 -15.14 9.79
C ASP A 64 14.16 -16.16 10.34
N ALA A 65 13.18 -16.49 9.52
CA ALA A 65 12.05 -17.33 9.91
C ALA A 65 12.42 -18.81 9.89
N ARG A 66 12.33 -19.48 11.03
CA ARG A 66 12.52 -20.94 11.17
C ARG A 66 11.20 -21.70 11.16
N GLN A 67 10.09 -21.01 11.31
CA GLN A 67 8.71 -21.48 11.29
C GLN A 67 7.80 -20.31 10.90
N PRO A 68 6.55 -20.57 10.50
CA PRO A 68 5.61 -19.50 10.22
C PRO A 68 5.44 -18.54 11.40
N LEU A 69 5.47 -17.24 11.14
CA LEU A 69 5.26 -16.19 12.15
C LEU A 69 4.64 -14.93 11.57
N THR A 70 3.97 -14.20 12.43
CA THR A 70 3.52 -12.83 12.15
C THR A 70 4.41 -11.87 12.95
N VAL A 71 4.98 -10.90 12.28
CA VAL A 71 5.84 -9.86 12.84
C VAL A 71 5.03 -8.58 12.99
N PRO A 72 4.63 -8.17 14.21
CA PRO A 72 3.99 -6.88 14.44
C PRO A 72 5.04 -5.78 14.29
N LEU A 73 4.90 -4.94 13.25
CA LEU A 73 5.86 -3.87 12.97
C LEU A 73 5.47 -2.58 13.66
N PHE A 74 4.28 -2.06 13.35
CA PHE A 74 3.84 -0.74 13.83
C PHE A 74 2.39 -0.73 14.25
N GLU A 75 2.06 0.16 15.17
CA GLU A 75 0.70 0.59 15.47
C GLU A 75 0.59 2.09 15.23
N VAL A 76 -0.48 2.48 14.54
CA VAL A 76 -0.79 3.88 14.23
C VAL A 76 -2.17 4.18 14.81
N SER A 77 -2.22 5.12 15.74
CA SER A 77 -3.45 5.70 16.29
C SER A 77 -3.63 7.14 15.79
N ASP A 78 -4.75 7.74 16.13
CA ASP A 78 -5.06 9.14 15.87
C ASP A 78 -5.03 9.55 14.38
N VAL A 79 -5.31 8.60 13.50
CA VAL A 79 -5.46 8.85 12.07
C VAL A 79 -6.92 9.17 11.77
N SER A 80 -7.23 10.45 11.56
CA SER A 80 -8.56 10.87 11.13
C SER A 80 -8.73 10.62 9.64
N ILE A 81 -9.15 9.40 9.28
CA ILE A 81 -9.34 8.98 7.89
C ILE A 81 -10.66 8.24 7.72
N GLU A 82 -11.43 8.64 6.72
CA GLU A 82 -12.64 8.01 6.24
C GLU A 82 -12.83 8.33 4.75
N ASN A 83 -13.76 7.67 4.08
CA ASN A 83 -14.10 7.91 2.67
C ASN A 83 -12.84 7.98 1.79
N ALA A 84 -12.00 6.96 1.90
CA ALA A 84 -10.68 6.91 1.24
C ALA A 84 -10.17 5.47 1.14
N THR A 85 -9.23 5.23 0.24
CA THR A 85 -8.42 4.02 0.25
C THR A 85 -7.19 4.27 1.12
N LEU A 86 -7.03 3.44 2.14
CA LEU A 86 -5.81 3.35 2.93
C LEU A 86 -4.89 2.33 2.27
N LEU A 87 -3.62 2.67 2.07
CA LEU A 87 -2.63 1.77 1.50
C LEU A 87 -1.52 1.51 2.52
N TYR A 88 -1.25 0.24 2.80
CA TYR A 88 -0.02 -0.18 3.45
C TYR A 88 0.96 -0.65 2.39
N GLN A 89 2.11 0.03 2.31
CA GLN A 89 3.16 -0.23 1.34
C GLN A 89 4.48 -0.49 2.06
N ALA A 90 5.30 -1.40 1.51
CA ALA A 90 6.67 -1.64 1.97
C ALA A 90 7.51 -2.22 0.84
N SER A 91 8.83 -2.06 0.93
CA SER A 91 9.81 -2.79 0.13
C SER A 91 10.09 -4.15 0.79
N LEU A 92 10.02 -5.22 0.02
CA LEU A 92 10.27 -6.59 0.48
C LEU A 92 11.33 -7.27 -0.39
N GLN A 93 12.20 -8.06 0.25
CA GLN A 93 13.16 -8.95 -0.40
C GLN A 93 13.15 -10.31 0.32
N SER A 94 13.44 -11.40 -0.39
CA SER A 94 13.54 -12.73 0.23
C SER A 94 14.74 -13.52 -0.26
N GLN A 95 15.20 -14.46 0.58
CA GLN A 95 16.23 -15.42 0.25
C GLN A 95 15.85 -16.79 0.82
N ASN A 96 15.84 -17.82 -0.07
CA ASN A 96 15.55 -19.20 0.28
C ASN A 96 14.24 -19.35 1.09
N LEU A 97 13.21 -18.58 0.74
CA LEU A 97 11.92 -18.63 1.40
C LEU A 97 11.12 -19.84 0.89
N ASP A 98 11.04 -20.87 1.73
CA ASP A 98 10.16 -22.02 1.55
C ASP A 98 8.80 -21.68 2.14
N GLY A 99 7.88 -21.31 1.26
CA GLY A 99 6.58 -20.71 1.57
C GLY A 99 6.42 -19.31 0.97
N LYS A 100 5.77 -18.43 1.70
CA LYS A 100 5.45 -17.06 1.23
C LYS A 100 5.53 -16.03 2.35
N ALA A 101 5.76 -14.76 1.98
CA ALA A 101 5.59 -13.65 2.89
C ALA A 101 4.74 -12.54 2.25
N TYR A 102 3.99 -11.82 3.06
CA TYR A 102 3.05 -10.80 2.61
C TYR A 102 2.75 -9.78 3.71
N LEU A 103 2.32 -8.59 3.30
CA LEU A 103 1.84 -7.55 4.20
C LEU A 103 0.44 -7.90 4.73
N GLU A 104 0.20 -7.55 5.99
CA GLU A 104 -1.11 -7.65 6.63
C GLU A 104 -1.39 -6.36 7.40
N MET A 105 -2.57 -5.79 7.21
CA MET A 105 -3.04 -4.60 7.91
C MET A 105 -4.35 -4.89 8.63
N TRP A 106 -4.40 -4.58 9.93
CA TRP A 106 -5.61 -4.65 10.75
C TRP A 106 -6.09 -3.27 11.13
N LEU A 107 -7.39 -3.06 11.06
CA LEU A 107 -8.05 -1.82 11.45
C LEU A 107 -9.09 -2.12 12.52
N ARG A 108 -8.99 -1.42 13.66
CA ARG A 108 -10.00 -1.46 14.71
C ARG A 108 -10.98 -0.31 14.54
N PHE A 109 -12.27 -0.62 14.63
CA PHE A 109 -13.35 0.36 14.57
C PHE A 109 -14.12 0.34 15.88
N PRO A 110 -14.24 1.48 16.59
CA PRO A 110 -14.99 1.56 17.85
C PRO A 110 -16.39 0.99 17.72
N GLY A 111 -16.75 0.04 18.60
CA GLY A 111 -18.06 -0.60 18.60
C GLY A 111 -18.38 -1.55 17.44
N LYS A 112 -17.46 -1.73 16.46
CA LYS A 112 -17.69 -2.60 15.29
C LYS A 112 -16.70 -3.76 15.18
N GLY A 113 -15.61 -3.76 15.98
CA GLY A 113 -14.58 -4.80 15.96
C GLY A 113 -13.39 -4.50 15.05
N GLU A 114 -12.70 -5.57 14.63
CA GLU A 114 -11.48 -5.48 13.84
C GLU A 114 -11.67 -6.13 12.46
N PHE A 115 -11.08 -5.50 11.46
CA PHE A 115 -11.10 -5.95 10.07
C PHE A 115 -9.68 -5.93 9.51
N PHE A 116 -9.42 -6.72 8.46
CA PHE A 116 -8.07 -6.82 7.92
C PHE A 116 -8.04 -6.81 6.40
N SER A 117 -6.84 -6.50 5.88
CA SER A 117 -6.44 -6.71 4.49
C SER A 117 -5.11 -7.48 4.46
N ARG A 118 -4.93 -8.36 3.46
CA ARG A 118 -3.76 -9.23 3.29
C ARG A 118 -3.31 -9.27 1.84
N GLY A 119 -2.00 -9.21 1.61
CA GLY A 119 -1.39 -9.25 0.28
C GLY A 119 -1.23 -10.67 -0.28
N LEU A 120 -2.30 -11.47 -0.31
CA LEU A 120 -2.25 -12.87 -0.73
C LEU A 120 -2.26 -13.06 -2.25
N ASP A 121 -2.63 -12.06 -3.01
CA ASP A 121 -2.65 -12.06 -4.47
C ASP A 121 -1.25 -11.91 -5.08
N ARG A 122 -0.33 -11.26 -4.39
CA ARG A 122 1.07 -11.07 -4.82
C ARG A 122 2.07 -11.22 -3.66
N PRO A 123 2.13 -12.40 -3.02
CA PRO A 123 3.11 -12.66 -1.98
C PRO A 123 4.52 -12.78 -2.58
N ILE A 124 5.56 -12.53 -1.79
CA ILE A 124 6.93 -12.88 -2.16
C ILE A 124 7.19 -14.34 -1.80
N THR A 125 8.00 -15.05 -2.61
CA THR A 125 8.34 -16.47 -2.45
C THR A 125 9.77 -16.73 -2.90
N GLY A 126 10.38 -17.82 -2.45
CA GLY A 126 11.70 -18.22 -2.94
C GLY A 126 12.80 -17.20 -2.64
N THR A 127 13.58 -16.88 -3.66
CA THR A 127 14.60 -15.80 -3.60
C THR A 127 14.21 -14.69 -4.58
N MET A 128 13.88 -13.54 -4.05
CA MET A 128 13.43 -12.38 -4.82
C MET A 128 14.22 -11.13 -4.40
N SER A 129 14.62 -10.33 -5.39
CA SER A 129 15.18 -8.99 -5.18
C SER A 129 14.12 -8.04 -4.61
N TRP A 130 14.54 -6.86 -4.15
CA TRP A 130 13.65 -5.81 -3.65
C TRP A 130 12.50 -5.54 -4.61
N MET A 131 11.31 -5.59 -4.07
CA MET A 131 10.08 -5.20 -4.76
C MET A 131 9.14 -4.46 -3.80
N THR A 132 8.38 -3.53 -4.34
CA THR A 132 7.35 -2.84 -3.58
C THR A 132 6.09 -3.71 -3.50
N SER A 133 5.65 -3.99 -2.29
CA SER A 133 4.35 -4.62 -1.99
C SER A 133 3.39 -3.56 -1.48
N THR A 134 2.12 -3.61 -1.90
CA THR A 134 1.09 -2.67 -1.48
C THR A 134 -0.24 -3.40 -1.29
N ILE A 135 -0.90 -3.17 -0.16
CA ILE A 135 -2.24 -3.70 0.11
C ILE A 135 -3.21 -2.56 0.40
N PRO A 136 -4.42 -2.58 -0.19
CA PRO A 136 -5.45 -1.57 0.05
C PRO A 136 -6.39 -1.98 1.18
N PHE A 137 -7.00 -0.98 1.83
CA PHE A 137 -8.21 -1.11 2.62
C PHE A 137 -9.16 0.04 2.27
N PHE A 138 -10.39 -0.30 1.87
CA PHE A 138 -11.37 0.69 1.42
C PHE A 138 -12.23 1.14 2.61
N LEU A 139 -12.10 2.41 2.99
CA LEU A 139 -12.88 3.05 4.05
C LEU A 139 -14.06 3.81 3.44
N GLN A 140 -15.26 3.41 3.79
CA GLN A 140 -16.47 4.13 3.42
C GLN A 140 -16.67 5.36 4.31
N GLU A 141 -17.67 6.16 3.98
CA GLU A 141 -18.10 7.26 4.84
C GLU A 141 -18.48 6.75 6.24
N SER A 142 -18.12 7.47 7.27
CA SER A 142 -18.29 7.11 8.70
C SER A 142 -17.52 5.87 9.17
N GLN A 143 -16.63 5.31 8.36
CA GLN A 143 -15.70 4.27 8.78
C GLN A 143 -14.37 4.89 9.21
N LYS A 144 -14.25 5.19 10.52
CA LYS A 144 -13.07 5.81 11.13
C LYS A 144 -12.40 4.78 12.06
N PRO A 145 -11.27 4.19 11.65
CA PRO A 145 -10.50 3.35 12.55
C PRO A 145 -9.82 4.18 13.63
N ASP A 146 -9.77 3.67 14.85
CA ASP A 146 -9.04 4.27 15.96
C ASP A 146 -7.64 3.67 16.17
N LEU A 147 -7.40 2.49 15.57
CA LEU A 147 -6.10 1.81 15.59
C LEU A 147 -5.87 1.07 14.28
N ILE A 148 -4.68 1.22 13.72
CA ILE A 148 -4.18 0.52 12.55
C ILE A 148 -2.93 -0.23 12.96
N ARG A 149 -2.88 -1.55 12.71
CA ARG A 149 -1.70 -2.39 12.94
C ARG A 149 -1.14 -2.85 11.61
N LEU A 150 0.18 -2.67 11.44
CA LEU A 150 0.93 -3.04 10.24
C LEU A 150 1.83 -4.22 10.59
N ASN A 151 1.61 -5.34 9.92
CA ASN A 151 2.32 -6.59 10.15
C ASN A 151 3.00 -7.07 8.86
N LEU A 152 4.09 -7.83 9.02
CA LEU A 152 4.63 -8.72 8.00
C LEU A 152 4.32 -10.16 8.42
N VAL A 153 3.70 -10.93 7.54
CA VAL A 153 3.46 -12.36 7.76
C VAL A 153 4.47 -13.15 6.93
N VAL A 154 5.20 -14.06 7.58
CA VAL A 154 6.04 -15.05 6.95
C VAL A 154 5.40 -16.42 7.18
N ASP A 155 4.75 -16.95 6.16
CA ASP A 155 4.08 -18.25 6.18
C ASP A 155 5.02 -19.30 5.54
N GLY A 156 6.09 -19.63 6.28
CA GLY A 156 7.15 -20.51 5.80
C GLY A 156 8.44 -20.37 6.59
N LYS A 157 9.56 -20.77 5.95
CA LYS A 157 10.92 -20.71 6.50
C LYS A 157 11.84 -20.02 5.51
N GLY A 158 12.79 -19.21 5.99
CA GLY A 158 13.75 -18.50 5.15
C GLY A 158 13.97 -17.08 5.63
N ARG A 159 14.66 -16.29 4.83
CA ARG A 159 14.99 -14.91 5.17
C ARG A 159 14.10 -13.95 4.39
N VAL A 160 13.57 -12.97 5.10
CA VAL A 160 12.78 -11.88 4.51
C VAL A 160 13.33 -10.58 5.06
N TRP A 161 13.61 -9.62 4.18
CA TRP A 161 13.93 -8.25 4.54
C TRP A 161 12.73 -7.37 4.22
N ILE A 162 12.47 -6.42 5.11
CA ILE A 162 11.46 -5.38 4.93
C ILE A 162 12.07 -4.01 5.18
N ASP A 163 11.67 -3.04 4.34
CA ASP A 163 12.21 -1.70 4.35
C ASP A 163 11.16 -0.68 3.85
N ASP A 164 11.36 0.61 4.13
CA ASP A 164 10.57 1.72 3.61
C ASP A 164 9.05 1.51 3.77
N VAL A 165 8.62 1.28 5.01
CA VAL A 165 7.20 1.07 5.34
C VAL A 165 6.44 2.39 5.32
N ARG A 166 5.33 2.43 4.56
CA ARG A 166 4.48 3.61 4.39
C ARG A 166 3.01 3.29 4.60
N LEU A 167 2.32 4.20 5.25
CA LEU A 167 0.88 4.26 5.31
C LEU A 167 0.43 5.45 4.47
N LEU A 168 -0.34 5.21 3.42
CA LEU A 168 -0.72 6.22 2.45
C LEU A 168 -2.25 6.31 2.37
N ARG A 169 -2.75 7.47 1.95
CA ARG A 169 -4.16 7.72 1.66
C ARG A 169 -4.33 8.12 0.20
N GLN A 170 -5.34 7.58 -0.47
CA GLN A 170 -5.81 8.06 -1.76
C GLN A 170 -7.34 8.10 -1.81
N PRO A 171 -7.96 8.84 -2.74
CA PRO A 171 -9.40 8.78 -2.96
C PRO A 171 -9.89 7.35 -3.22
N LEU A 172 -11.15 7.08 -2.90
CA LEU A 172 -11.79 5.84 -3.34
C LEU A 172 -11.79 5.76 -4.88
N PRO A 173 -11.70 4.56 -5.46
CA PRO A 173 -11.89 4.39 -6.91
C PRO A 173 -13.25 4.95 -7.34
N SER A 174 -13.26 5.73 -8.42
CA SER A 174 -14.53 6.12 -9.07
C SER A 174 -15.16 4.89 -9.73
N HIS A 175 -16.43 4.68 -9.48
CA HIS A 175 -17.24 3.65 -10.14
C HIS A 175 -17.78 4.17 -11.46
#